data_05b05f25721a742c7f49db6d5fe0612b
#
_entry.id   05b05f25721a742c7f49db6d5fe0612b
#
_cell.length_a   1.000
_cell.length_b   1.000
_cell.length_c   1.000
_cell.angle_alpha   90.00
_cell.angle_beta   90.00
_cell.angle_gamma   90.00
#
_symmetry.space_group_name_H-M   'P 1'
#
loop_
_entity.id
_entity.type
_entity.pdbx_description
1 polymer ?
#
loop_
_entity_poly.entity_id
_entity_poly.type
_entity_poly.pdbx_seq_one_letter_code
_entity_poly.pdbx_strand_id
1 'polypeptide(L)'
;VQDNAEESVRRVITVLKDGSYEYPLDNGAVIKVAVKVDRQARSAVVDFTGTSAQLANNFNAPAAIAVAAVLYVFRTLVDDEIPLNAGCLKPIEIIVPQGSMLRPNPPAAVVAGNVETSMCIVNALYGALGVLAASQGTMNNFTFGNDRYQYYETIAGGTGAGPRELGKPFEEAGGFDGTSVVQAHMTNSRLTDPEILELRFPVRLESYEIRAGSGGAG
;
A
#
# COMPACT_ATOMS: atom_id res chain seq x y z
N VAL A 1 -25.02 4.95 -5.57
CA VAL A 1 -23.76 4.90 -4.79
C VAL A 1 -22.62 4.43 -5.68
N GLN A 2 -22.70 3.22 -6.28
CA GLN A 2 -21.62 2.70 -7.14
C GLN A 2 -21.35 3.56 -8.38
N ASP A 3 -22.39 4.05 -9.04
CA ASP A 3 -22.22 4.88 -10.25
C ASP A 3 -21.58 6.24 -9.91
N ASN A 4 -21.87 6.79 -8.73
CA ASN A 4 -21.17 7.99 -8.23
C ASN A 4 -19.68 7.71 -7.98
N ALA A 5 -19.36 6.58 -7.35
CA ALA A 5 -17.97 6.19 -7.12
C ALA A 5 -17.21 5.93 -8.43
N GLU A 6 -17.84 5.28 -9.39
CA GLU A 6 -17.30 5.10 -10.74
C GLU A 6 -16.99 6.44 -11.41
N GLU A 7 -17.94 7.37 -11.41
CA GLU A 7 -17.75 8.69 -12.03
C GLU A 7 -16.64 9.49 -11.34
N SER A 8 -16.53 9.42 -10.01
CA SER A 8 -15.45 10.10 -9.29
C SER A 8 -14.07 9.55 -9.68
N VAL A 9 -13.93 8.22 -9.81
CA VAL A 9 -12.67 7.61 -10.29
C VAL A 9 -12.40 7.94 -11.75
N ARG A 10 -13.43 7.97 -12.63
CA ARG A 10 -13.27 8.40 -14.02
C ARG A 10 -12.74 9.83 -14.15
N ARG A 11 -13.14 10.74 -13.25
CA ARG A 11 -12.59 12.11 -13.20
C ARG A 11 -11.10 12.10 -12.86
N VAL A 12 -10.71 11.33 -11.85
CA VAL A 12 -9.29 11.17 -11.49
C VAL A 12 -8.47 10.65 -12.67
N ILE A 13 -8.96 9.64 -13.38
CA ILE A 13 -8.26 9.06 -14.54
C ILE A 13 -7.96 10.12 -15.61
N THR A 14 -8.78 11.14 -15.78
CA THR A 14 -8.53 12.19 -16.80
C THR A 14 -7.28 13.01 -16.55
N VAL A 15 -6.81 13.12 -15.32
CA VAL A 15 -5.60 13.88 -14.94
C VAL A 15 -4.37 13.01 -14.75
N LEU A 16 -4.54 11.69 -14.67
CA LEU A 16 -3.43 10.74 -14.54
C LEU A 16 -2.67 10.59 -15.87
N LYS A 17 -1.46 10.05 -15.77
CA LYS A 17 -0.58 9.73 -16.90
C LYS A 17 -0.21 8.26 -16.89
N ASP A 18 0.21 7.76 -18.04
CA ASP A 18 0.87 6.47 -18.13
C ASP A 18 2.12 6.46 -17.26
N GLY A 19 2.37 5.34 -16.61
CA GLY A 19 3.56 5.16 -15.83
C GLY A 19 3.85 3.71 -15.51
N SER A 20 5.05 3.44 -15.04
CA SER A 20 5.44 2.11 -14.60
C SER A 20 6.44 2.21 -13.45
N TYR A 21 6.49 1.18 -12.64
CA TYR A 21 7.41 1.11 -11.53
C TYR A 21 7.84 -0.32 -11.25
N GLU A 22 9.09 -0.48 -10.81
CA GLU A 22 9.65 -1.72 -10.31
C GLU A 22 10.00 -1.53 -8.83
N TYR A 23 9.32 -2.23 -7.98
CA TYR A 23 9.50 -2.15 -6.52
C TYR A 23 10.26 -3.38 -6.04
N PRO A 24 11.55 -3.26 -5.69
CA PRO A 24 12.33 -4.37 -5.14
C PRO A 24 11.96 -4.61 -3.67
N LEU A 25 11.83 -5.87 -3.28
CA LEU A 25 11.69 -6.31 -1.89
C LEU A 25 13.05 -6.75 -1.34
N ASP A 26 13.24 -6.68 -0.04
CA ASP A 26 14.50 -7.05 0.63
C ASP A 26 14.91 -8.53 0.41
N ASN A 27 13.94 -9.39 0.10
CA ASN A 27 14.18 -10.80 -0.23
C ASN A 27 14.60 -11.04 -1.69
N GLY A 28 14.80 -9.97 -2.48
CA GLY A 28 15.19 -10.03 -3.88
C GLY A 28 14.03 -10.21 -4.87
N ALA A 29 12.80 -10.37 -4.41
CA ALA A 29 11.64 -10.35 -5.30
C ALA A 29 11.36 -8.93 -5.78
N VAL A 30 10.66 -8.81 -6.92
CA VAL A 30 10.30 -7.52 -7.51
C VAL A 30 8.83 -7.50 -7.86
N ILE A 31 8.12 -6.47 -7.43
CA ILE A 31 6.78 -6.16 -7.92
C ILE A 31 6.93 -5.18 -9.09
N LYS A 32 6.41 -5.56 -10.25
CA LYS A 32 6.34 -4.67 -11.41
C LYS A 32 4.90 -4.27 -11.65
N VAL A 33 4.68 -3.00 -11.95
CA VAL A 33 3.37 -2.49 -12.33
C VAL A 33 3.50 -1.48 -13.46
N ALA A 34 2.60 -1.58 -14.42
CA ALA A 34 2.41 -0.58 -15.47
C ALA A 34 0.96 -0.09 -15.42
N VAL A 35 0.78 1.21 -15.43
CA VAL A 35 -0.55 1.85 -15.52
C VAL A 35 -0.64 2.52 -16.88
N LYS A 36 -1.68 2.16 -17.65
CA LYS A 36 -2.02 2.81 -18.91
C LYS A 36 -3.37 3.48 -18.80
N VAL A 37 -3.44 4.72 -19.24
CA VAL A 37 -4.60 5.60 -19.08
C VAL A 37 -5.22 5.90 -20.45
N ASP A 38 -6.48 5.56 -20.61
CA ASP A 38 -7.29 6.04 -21.74
C ASP A 38 -8.15 7.21 -21.26
N ARG A 39 -7.70 8.43 -21.55
CA ARG A 39 -8.41 9.65 -21.16
C ARG A 39 -9.72 9.85 -21.91
N GLN A 40 -9.85 9.32 -23.11
CA GLN A 40 -11.07 9.43 -23.92
C GLN A 40 -12.15 8.49 -23.36
N ALA A 41 -11.80 7.25 -23.11
CA ALA A 41 -12.68 6.28 -22.46
C ALA A 41 -12.84 6.52 -20.96
N ARG A 42 -11.96 7.34 -20.36
CA ARG A 42 -11.83 7.58 -18.91
C ARG A 42 -11.70 6.26 -18.14
N SER A 43 -10.79 5.42 -18.63
CA SER A 43 -10.48 4.11 -18.07
C SER A 43 -8.96 3.91 -17.91
N ALA A 44 -8.57 2.94 -17.13
CA ALA A 44 -7.17 2.59 -16.94
C ALA A 44 -6.97 1.08 -16.95
N VAL A 45 -5.78 0.64 -17.36
CA VAL A 45 -5.31 -0.74 -17.22
C VAL A 45 -4.16 -0.73 -16.24
N VAL A 46 -4.25 -1.56 -15.20
CA VAL A 46 -3.19 -1.79 -14.21
C VAL A 46 -2.66 -3.18 -14.43
N ASP A 47 -1.44 -3.30 -14.93
CA ASP A 47 -0.83 -4.55 -15.34
C ASP A 47 0.40 -4.87 -14.47
N PHE A 48 0.36 -6.00 -13.76
CA PHE A 48 1.43 -6.51 -12.92
C PHE A 48 2.33 -7.53 -13.64
N THR A 49 2.27 -7.60 -14.96
CA THR A 49 3.11 -8.52 -15.77
C THR A 49 4.59 -8.21 -15.56
N GLY A 50 5.38 -9.25 -15.35
CA GLY A 50 6.81 -9.16 -15.03
C GLY A 50 7.13 -9.12 -13.53
N THR A 51 6.11 -9.10 -12.66
CA THR A 51 6.30 -9.37 -11.22
C THR A 51 6.92 -10.75 -11.01
N SER A 52 7.77 -10.89 -10.00
CA SER A 52 8.45 -12.13 -9.64
C SER A 52 7.49 -13.31 -9.56
N ALA A 53 7.99 -14.48 -9.94
CA ALA A 53 7.27 -15.74 -9.79
C ALA A 53 6.91 -16.01 -8.32
N GLN A 54 5.98 -16.93 -8.12
CA GLN A 54 5.61 -17.43 -6.81
C GLN A 54 6.83 -17.77 -5.96
N LEU A 55 6.85 -17.30 -4.70
CA LEU A 55 7.93 -17.49 -3.76
C LEU A 55 7.73 -18.75 -2.92
N ALA A 56 8.84 -19.32 -2.44
CA ALA A 56 8.81 -20.45 -1.51
C ALA A 56 8.45 -20.04 -0.06
N ASN A 57 8.49 -18.74 0.24
CA ASN A 57 8.14 -18.18 1.55
C ASN A 57 6.69 -17.66 1.58
N ASN A 58 6.31 -17.00 2.67
CA ASN A 58 4.95 -16.51 2.93
C ASN A 58 4.65 -15.09 2.40
N PHE A 59 5.53 -14.50 1.59
CA PHE A 59 5.34 -13.16 1.01
C PHE A 59 4.50 -13.15 -0.28
N ASN A 60 3.98 -14.30 -0.69
CA ASN A 60 2.99 -14.30 -1.77
C ASN A 60 1.69 -13.64 -1.31
N ALA A 61 0.97 -13.03 -2.23
CA ALA A 61 -0.34 -12.44 -1.98
C ALA A 61 -1.40 -13.05 -2.90
N PRO A 62 -2.58 -13.44 -2.40
CA PRO A 62 -3.71 -13.76 -3.27
C PRO A 62 -4.06 -12.59 -4.19
N ALA A 63 -4.57 -12.88 -5.40
CA ALA A 63 -4.93 -11.82 -6.36
C ALA A 63 -5.90 -10.78 -5.79
N ALA A 64 -6.74 -11.16 -4.84
CA ALA A 64 -7.65 -10.25 -4.14
C ALA A 64 -6.91 -9.11 -3.41
N ILE A 65 -5.68 -9.34 -2.95
CA ILE A 65 -4.84 -8.33 -2.29
C ILE A 65 -4.39 -7.28 -3.32
N ALA A 66 -3.96 -7.68 -4.50
CA ALA A 66 -3.62 -6.75 -5.57
C ALA A 66 -4.84 -5.91 -6.00
N VAL A 67 -6.01 -6.53 -6.13
CA VAL A 67 -7.27 -5.84 -6.43
C VAL A 67 -7.62 -4.84 -5.32
N ALA A 68 -7.49 -5.22 -4.06
CA ALA A 68 -7.75 -4.34 -2.93
C ALA A 68 -6.77 -3.15 -2.88
N ALA A 69 -5.49 -3.37 -3.19
CA ALA A 69 -4.49 -2.31 -3.27
C ALA A 69 -4.81 -1.30 -4.39
N VAL A 70 -5.20 -1.78 -5.58
CA VAL A 70 -5.63 -0.91 -6.68
C VAL A 70 -6.86 -0.11 -6.27
N LEU A 71 -7.88 -0.76 -5.71
CA LEU A 71 -9.08 -0.09 -5.20
C LEU A 71 -8.74 1.01 -4.19
N TYR A 72 -7.88 0.71 -3.24
CA TYR A 72 -7.42 1.65 -2.22
C TYR A 72 -6.72 2.85 -2.87
N VAL A 73 -5.72 2.61 -3.72
CA VAL A 73 -4.94 3.68 -4.37
C VAL A 73 -5.85 4.62 -5.16
N PHE A 74 -6.67 4.10 -6.07
CA PHE A 74 -7.55 4.94 -6.87
C PHE A 74 -8.60 5.68 -6.03
N ARG A 75 -9.06 5.08 -4.91
CA ARG A 75 -9.97 5.76 -3.98
C ARG A 75 -9.29 6.93 -3.26
N THR A 76 -8.02 6.80 -2.86
CA THR A 76 -7.28 7.89 -2.19
C THR A 76 -7.03 9.09 -3.10
N LEU A 77 -7.06 8.90 -4.41
CA LEU A 77 -6.88 9.97 -5.39
C LEU A 77 -8.18 10.76 -5.65
N VAL A 78 -9.32 10.29 -5.15
CA VAL A 78 -10.61 10.98 -5.30
C VAL A 78 -10.76 12.04 -4.21
N ASP A 79 -10.82 13.30 -4.61
CA ASP A 79 -11.08 14.44 -3.74
C ASP A 79 -12.61 14.63 -3.57
N ASP A 80 -13.25 13.67 -2.94
CA ASP A 80 -14.68 13.68 -2.63
C ASP A 80 -15.00 12.65 -1.54
N GLU A 81 -16.03 12.93 -0.73
CA GLU A 81 -16.51 12.02 0.30
C GLU A 81 -17.39 10.91 -0.30
N ILE A 82 -16.75 9.93 -0.93
CA ILE A 82 -17.43 8.74 -1.44
C ILE A 82 -17.08 7.50 -0.60
N PRO A 83 -18.03 6.60 -0.35
CA PRO A 83 -17.73 5.34 0.31
C PRO A 83 -16.87 4.44 -0.60
N LEU A 84 -15.93 3.72 0.00
CA LEU A 84 -15.17 2.70 -0.69
C LEU A 84 -16.11 1.57 -1.11
N ASN A 85 -16.21 1.32 -2.42
CA ASN A 85 -17.07 0.26 -2.96
C ASN A 85 -16.60 -0.18 -4.36
N ALA A 86 -17.22 -1.26 -4.87
CA ALA A 86 -16.86 -1.85 -6.16
C ALA A 86 -17.03 -0.91 -7.37
N GLY A 87 -17.80 0.18 -7.25
CA GLY A 87 -17.92 1.20 -8.29
C GLY A 87 -16.58 1.85 -8.64
N CYS A 88 -15.68 2.00 -7.66
CA CYS A 88 -14.35 2.55 -7.88
C CYS A 88 -13.50 1.71 -8.86
N LEU A 89 -13.77 0.42 -8.98
CA LEU A 89 -13.02 -0.49 -9.88
C LEU A 89 -13.61 -0.61 -11.27
N LYS A 90 -14.86 -0.18 -11.50
CA LYS A 90 -15.51 -0.34 -12.81
C LYS A 90 -14.70 0.24 -14.00
N PRO A 91 -14.04 1.41 -13.89
CA PRO A 91 -13.25 1.95 -14.98
C PRO A 91 -11.82 1.38 -15.07
N ILE A 92 -11.47 0.35 -14.27
CA ILE A 92 -10.11 -0.15 -14.15
C ILE A 92 -10.07 -1.64 -14.49
N GLU A 93 -9.29 -1.98 -15.50
CA GLU A 93 -8.90 -3.37 -15.77
C GLU A 93 -7.64 -3.71 -14.99
N ILE A 94 -7.62 -4.87 -14.31
CA ILE A 94 -6.48 -5.31 -13.49
C ILE A 94 -5.97 -6.64 -14.02
N ILE A 95 -4.70 -6.68 -14.42
CA ILE A 95 -4.03 -7.86 -14.93
C ILE A 95 -3.02 -8.36 -13.89
N VAL A 96 -3.29 -9.54 -13.32
CA VAL A 96 -2.40 -10.21 -12.36
C VAL A 96 -2.01 -11.57 -12.91
N PRO A 97 -0.77 -11.78 -13.35
CA PRO A 97 -0.33 -13.04 -13.96
C PRO A 97 -0.44 -14.23 -13.01
N GLN A 98 -1.01 -15.33 -13.49
CA GLN A 98 -1.07 -16.58 -12.75
C GLN A 98 0.34 -17.12 -12.49
N GLY A 99 0.59 -17.63 -11.29
CA GLY A 99 1.89 -18.16 -10.89
C GLY A 99 2.91 -17.10 -10.50
N SER A 100 2.54 -15.82 -10.51
CA SER A 100 3.33 -14.75 -9.88
C SER A 100 3.14 -14.75 -8.37
N MET A 101 3.99 -14.05 -7.64
CA MET A 101 3.84 -13.86 -6.20
C MET A 101 2.55 -13.11 -5.82
N LEU A 102 1.89 -12.42 -6.77
CA LEU A 102 0.62 -11.73 -6.57
C LEU A 102 -0.61 -12.55 -7.00
N ARG A 103 -0.41 -13.73 -7.54
CA ARG A 103 -1.45 -14.72 -7.86
C ARG A 103 -0.85 -16.12 -7.84
N PRO A 104 -0.40 -16.58 -6.67
CA PRO A 104 0.28 -17.87 -6.54
C PRO A 104 -0.69 -19.04 -6.74
N ASN A 105 -0.13 -20.18 -7.10
CA ASN A 105 -0.86 -21.44 -7.13
C ASN A 105 -0.87 -22.09 -5.73
N PRO A 106 -1.99 -22.68 -5.31
CA PRO A 106 -2.03 -23.47 -4.08
C PRO A 106 -0.99 -24.63 -4.13
N PRO A 107 -0.38 -25.00 -3.00
CA PRO A 107 -0.60 -24.57 -1.63
C PRO A 107 0.37 -23.46 -1.14
N ALA A 108 0.66 -22.45 -1.92
CA ALA A 108 1.59 -21.38 -1.55
C ALA A 108 1.24 -20.73 -0.22
N ALA A 109 2.24 -20.44 0.61
CA ALA A 109 2.07 -19.65 1.83
C ALA A 109 1.86 -18.17 1.48
N VAL A 110 0.88 -17.52 2.12
CA VAL A 110 0.41 -16.17 1.76
C VAL A 110 0.22 -15.24 2.98
N VAL A 111 0.63 -15.65 4.18
CA VAL A 111 0.27 -14.90 5.40
C VAL A 111 0.82 -13.48 5.42
N ALA A 112 2.02 -13.25 4.89
CA ALA A 112 2.61 -11.92 4.79
C ALA A 112 2.06 -11.10 3.60
N GLY A 113 1.25 -11.69 2.76
CA GLY A 113 0.66 -10.99 1.61
C GLY A 113 -0.17 -9.79 2.00
N ASN A 114 -0.92 -9.89 3.10
CA ASN A 114 -1.79 -8.82 3.58
C ASN A 114 -1.09 -7.78 4.45
N VAL A 115 -0.01 -8.13 5.11
CA VAL A 115 0.68 -7.26 6.09
C VAL A 115 1.97 -6.63 5.56
N GLU A 116 2.56 -7.22 4.52
CA GLU A 116 3.82 -6.76 3.92
C GLU A 116 3.64 -6.51 2.41
N THR A 117 3.32 -7.53 1.63
CA THR A 117 3.25 -7.42 0.17
C THR A 117 2.20 -6.41 -0.30
N SER A 118 1.07 -6.28 0.41
CA SER A 118 0.06 -5.26 0.12
C SER A 118 0.61 -3.83 0.19
N MET A 119 1.45 -3.55 1.18
CA MET A 119 2.11 -2.24 1.33
C MET A 119 3.05 -1.96 0.16
N CYS A 120 3.82 -2.98 -0.26
CA CYS A 120 4.72 -2.88 -1.41
C CYS A 120 3.94 -2.66 -2.72
N ILE A 121 2.78 -3.31 -2.90
CA ILE A 121 1.90 -3.08 -4.07
C ILE A 121 1.41 -1.64 -4.09
N VAL A 122 0.96 -1.10 -2.96
CA VAL A 122 0.50 0.29 -2.86
C VAL A 122 1.61 1.27 -3.18
N ASN A 123 2.81 1.08 -2.61
CA ASN A 123 3.97 1.90 -2.93
C ASN A 123 4.36 1.83 -4.42
N ALA A 124 4.32 0.64 -5.02
CA ALA A 124 4.59 0.46 -6.45
C ALA A 124 3.58 1.21 -7.32
N LEU A 125 2.29 1.18 -6.96
CA LEU A 125 1.23 1.91 -7.66
C LEU A 125 1.41 3.42 -7.55
N TYR A 126 1.69 3.95 -6.37
CA TYR A 126 1.96 5.38 -6.21
C TYR A 126 3.22 5.82 -6.96
N GLY A 127 4.27 4.98 -6.96
CA GLY A 127 5.46 5.22 -7.76
C GLY A 127 5.17 5.23 -9.27
N ALA A 128 4.38 4.29 -9.77
CA ALA A 128 3.97 4.25 -11.18
C ALA A 128 3.14 5.46 -11.58
N LEU A 129 2.27 5.94 -10.71
CA LEU A 129 1.44 7.13 -10.94
C LEU A 129 2.20 8.44 -10.69
N GLY A 130 3.35 8.40 -10.01
CA GLY A 130 4.15 9.57 -9.67
C GLY A 130 3.46 10.53 -8.70
N VAL A 131 2.64 10.01 -7.78
CA VAL A 131 1.78 10.83 -6.91
C VAL A 131 2.15 10.79 -5.43
N LEU A 132 2.96 9.82 -5.01
CA LEU A 132 3.41 9.71 -3.62
C LEU A 132 4.71 8.92 -3.55
N ALA A 133 5.65 9.37 -2.75
CA ALA A 133 6.85 8.61 -2.42
C ALA A 133 6.51 7.44 -1.50
N ALA A 134 7.43 6.47 -1.40
CA ALA A 134 7.21 5.27 -0.62
C ALA A 134 6.96 5.56 0.87
N SER A 135 6.04 4.81 1.46
CA SER A 135 5.87 4.71 2.91
C SER A 135 6.89 3.74 3.51
N GLN A 136 6.74 3.38 4.79
CA GLN A 136 7.60 2.38 5.44
C GLN A 136 7.62 0.99 4.76
N GLY A 137 6.67 0.68 3.89
CA GLY A 137 6.62 -0.57 3.12
C GLY A 137 6.24 -1.84 3.91
N THR A 138 5.85 -1.71 5.15
CA THR A 138 5.49 -2.78 6.07
C THR A 138 4.46 -2.29 7.07
N MET A 139 3.65 -3.18 7.66
CA MET A 139 2.83 -2.84 8.82
C MET A 139 3.65 -2.67 10.10
N ASN A 140 4.96 -2.88 10.06
CA ASN A 140 5.82 -2.86 11.24
C ASN A 140 5.30 -3.79 12.35
N ASN A 141 5.02 -5.02 11.99
CA ASN A 141 4.52 -6.02 12.92
C ASN A 141 5.56 -6.31 13.99
N PHE A 142 5.24 -5.96 15.22
CA PHE A 142 6.07 -6.26 16.39
C PHE A 142 5.48 -7.44 17.14
N THR A 143 6.21 -8.53 17.21
CA THR A 143 5.78 -9.75 17.88
C THR A 143 6.84 -10.24 18.87
N PHE A 144 6.40 -10.66 20.03
CA PHE A 144 7.23 -11.36 21.00
C PHE A 144 6.40 -12.34 21.84
N GLY A 145 7.05 -13.26 22.49
CA GLY A 145 6.36 -14.20 23.36
C GLY A 145 7.19 -15.42 23.73
N ASN A 146 6.51 -16.35 24.37
CA ASN A 146 6.97 -17.68 24.75
C ASN A 146 5.80 -18.66 24.71
N ASP A 147 5.96 -19.86 25.28
CA ASP A 147 4.92 -20.89 25.30
C ASP A 147 3.64 -20.48 26.04
N ARG A 148 3.70 -19.48 26.92
CA ARG A 148 2.57 -19.01 27.74
C ARG A 148 2.00 -17.70 27.25
N TYR A 149 2.80 -16.79 26.75
CA TYR A 149 2.42 -15.44 26.34
C TYR A 149 2.78 -15.21 24.88
N GLN A 150 1.86 -14.63 24.14
CA GLN A 150 2.10 -14.21 22.75
C GLN A 150 1.52 -12.81 22.57
N TYR A 151 2.33 -11.92 22.06
CA TYR A 151 1.97 -10.55 21.79
C TYR A 151 2.16 -10.21 20.31
N TYR A 152 1.24 -9.42 19.77
CA TYR A 152 1.29 -8.89 18.43
C TYR A 152 0.77 -7.46 18.41
N GLU A 153 1.51 -6.58 17.75
CA GLU A 153 1.13 -5.19 17.56
C GLU A 153 1.67 -4.66 16.22
N THR A 154 1.02 -3.63 15.67
CA THR A 154 1.56 -2.84 14.55
C THR A 154 2.09 -1.52 15.07
N ILE A 155 3.31 -1.17 14.68
CA ILE A 155 3.96 0.09 15.09
C ILE A 155 3.94 1.05 13.90
N ALA A 156 3.57 2.32 14.13
CA ALA A 156 3.54 3.31 13.10
C ALA A 156 4.95 3.62 12.55
N GLY A 157 5.07 3.71 11.24
CA GLY A 157 6.31 4.05 10.53
C GLY A 157 6.28 5.48 10.01
N GLY A 158 5.65 5.70 8.86
CA GLY A 158 5.53 7.02 8.27
C GLY A 158 4.99 6.98 6.83
N THR A 159 4.59 8.15 6.35
CA THR A 159 4.13 8.35 4.97
C THR A 159 5.24 8.91 4.10
N GLY A 160 5.15 8.72 2.78
CA GLY A 160 5.97 9.41 1.80
C GLY A 160 5.54 10.87 1.58
N ALA A 161 6.41 11.62 0.92
CA ALA A 161 6.13 12.96 0.41
C ALA A 161 5.35 12.90 -0.91
N GLY A 162 4.68 13.98 -1.30
CA GLY A 162 3.95 14.00 -2.55
C GLY A 162 3.54 15.39 -3.02
N PRO A 163 3.00 15.51 -4.26
CA PRO A 163 2.45 16.75 -4.77
C PRO A 163 1.11 17.06 -4.10
N ARG A 164 0.78 18.34 -3.97
CA ARG A 164 -0.53 18.78 -3.46
C ARG A 164 -1.63 18.70 -4.51
N GLU A 165 -1.29 18.88 -5.77
CA GLU A 165 -2.25 18.86 -6.87
C GLU A 165 -1.84 17.84 -7.93
N LEU A 166 -2.72 16.87 -8.21
CA LEU A 166 -2.49 15.87 -9.24
C LEU A 166 -2.61 16.48 -10.64
N GLY A 167 -1.83 15.93 -11.56
CA GLY A 167 -1.88 16.32 -12.99
C GLY A 167 -1.09 17.56 -13.33
N LYS A 168 -0.55 18.30 -12.36
CA LYS A 168 0.36 19.41 -12.57
C LYS A 168 1.83 18.97 -12.48
N PRO A 169 2.77 19.69 -13.12
CA PRO A 169 4.20 19.55 -12.80
C PRO A 169 4.45 19.80 -11.30
N PHE A 170 5.42 19.10 -10.71
CA PHE A 170 5.69 19.22 -9.27
C PHE A 170 6.01 20.65 -8.83
N GLU A 171 6.71 21.42 -9.68
CA GLU A 171 7.08 22.82 -9.44
C GLU A 171 5.86 23.74 -9.31
N GLU A 172 4.77 23.40 -9.99
CA GLU A 172 3.50 24.16 -9.97
C GLU A 172 2.53 23.63 -8.92
N ALA A 173 2.53 22.31 -8.71
CA ALA A 173 1.63 21.63 -7.78
C ALA A 173 1.92 21.97 -6.31
N GLY A 174 3.15 22.39 -6.02
CA GLY A 174 3.66 22.40 -4.66
C GLY A 174 3.76 20.97 -4.10
N GLY A 175 4.25 20.82 -2.89
CA GLY A 175 4.45 19.52 -2.25
C GLY A 175 4.05 19.51 -0.78
N PHE A 176 4.02 18.33 -0.22
CA PHE A 176 3.98 18.09 1.22
C PHE A 176 5.05 17.07 1.60
N ASP A 177 5.61 17.25 2.78
CA ASP A 177 6.60 16.34 3.33
C ASP A 177 5.95 15.07 3.87
N GLY A 178 6.70 13.97 3.87
CA GLY A 178 6.30 12.76 4.56
C GLY A 178 6.13 12.99 6.07
N THR A 179 5.20 12.29 6.68
CA THR A 179 4.90 12.44 8.11
C THR A 179 5.42 11.23 8.88
N SER A 180 6.21 11.50 9.92
CA SER A 180 6.74 10.44 10.80
C SER A 180 5.69 9.89 11.74
N VAL A 181 5.81 8.62 12.10
CA VAL A 181 5.02 7.95 13.16
C VAL A 181 3.51 8.00 12.89
N VAL A 182 3.12 7.79 11.64
CA VAL A 182 1.72 7.60 11.25
C VAL A 182 1.56 6.24 10.58
N GLN A 183 0.40 5.63 10.78
CA GLN A 183 0.03 4.44 10.02
C GLN A 183 -0.28 4.85 8.58
N ALA A 184 0.19 4.06 7.63
CA ALA A 184 -0.02 4.30 6.20
C ALA A 184 -0.55 3.05 5.50
N HIS A 185 -1.53 3.25 4.62
CA HIS A 185 -2.04 2.29 3.63
C HIS A 185 -2.76 1.05 4.13
N MET A 186 -2.54 0.58 5.34
CA MET A 186 -3.12 -0.69 5.80
C MET A 186 -3.99 -0.52 7.04
N THR A 187 -3.52 0.16 8.04
CA THR A 187 -4.22 0.27 9.33
C THR A 187 -4.07 1.68 9.92
N ASN A 188 -4.92 1.98 10.87
CA ASN A 188 -4.86 3.16 11.72
C ASN A 188 -5.01 2.73 13.18
N SER A 189 -4.33 1.65 13.56
CA SER A 189 -4.35 1.11 14.91
C SER A 189 -3.61 2.04 15.88
N ARG A 190 -4.10 2.10 17.10
CA ARG A 190 -3.38 2.72 18.22
C ARG A 190 -2.47 1.67 18.85
N LEU A 191 -1.39 2.14 19.50
CA LEU A 191 -0.54 1.30 20.32
C LEU A 191 -1.29 0.83 21.58
N THR A 192 -0.88 -0.34 22.07
CA THR A 192 -1.31 -0.81 23.39
C THR A 192 -0.77 0.13 24.44
N ASP A 193 -1.62 0.55 25.35
CA ASP A 193 -1.23 1.36 26.51
C ASP A 193 -0.17 0.62 27.33
N PRO A 194 0.93 1.28 27.73
CA PRO A 194 2.02 0.65 28.51
C PRO A 194 1.56 -0.05 29.78
N GLU A 195 0.64 0.55 30.52
CA GLU A 195 0.12 -0.04 31.76
C GLU A 195 -0.66 -1.33 31.48
N ILE A 196 -1.43 -1.36 30.39
CA ILE A 196 -2.15 -2.55 29.96
C ILE A 196 -1.18 -3.64 29.47
N LEU A 197 -0.14 -3.26 28.73
CA LEU A 197 0.89 -4.19 28.29
C LEU A 197 1.57 -4.88 29.46
N GLU A 198 2.04 -4.10 30.45
CA GLU A 198 2.72 -4.58 31.63
C GLU A 198 1.81 -5.42 32.54
N LEU A 199 0.52 -5.08 32.61
CA LEU A 199 -0.47 -5.86 33.36
C LEU A 199 -0.71 -7.25 32.74
N ARG A 200 -0.71 -7.34 31.41
CA ARG A 200 -1.06 -8.58 30.68
C ARG A 200 0.13 -9.48 30.40
N PHE A 201 1.31 -8.90 30.26
CA PHE A 201 2.51 -9.60 29.82
C PHE A 201 3.67 -9.36 30.81
N PRO A 202 4.57 -10.32 31.00
CA PRO A 202 5.71 -10.18 31.91
C PRO A 202 6.82 -9.33 31.25
N VAL A 203 6.49 -8.12 30.87
CA VAL A 203 7.38 -7.17 30.22
C VAL A 203 7.24 -5.80 30.88
N ARG A 204 8.22 -4.93 30.65
CA ARG A 204 8.19 -3.54 31.07
C ARG A 204 8.59 -2.67 29.87
N LEU A 205 7.84 -1.60 29.62
CA LEU A 205 8.18 -0.61 28.62
C LEU A 205 9.11 0.44 29.24
N GLU A 206 10.40 0.37 28.92
CA GLU A 206 11.40 1.31 29.45
C GLU A 206 11.36 2.67 28.77
N SER A 207 11.11 2.69 27.45
CA SER A 207 10.96 3.92 26.67
C SER A 207 10.17 3.68 25.39
N TYR A 208 9.49 4.71 24.94
CA TYR A 208 8.84 4.76 23.62
C TYR A 208 9.03 6.17 23.06
N GLU A 209 9.84 6.30 22.03
CA GLU A 209 10.24 7.60 21.49
C GLU A 209 10.48 7.56 19.98
N ILE A 210 10.40 8.71 19.33
CA ILE A 210 10.77 8.86 17.93
C ILE A 210 12.31 8.94 17.85
N ARG A 211 12.92 7.99 17.13
CA ARG A 211 14.36 8.05 16.85
C ARG A 211 14.63 9.14 15.83
N ALA A 212 15.01 10.32 16.31
CA ALA A 212 15.31 11.46 15.46
C ALA A 212 16.41 11.17 14.43
N GLY A 213 16.25 11.66 13.21
CA GLY A 213 17.21 11.50 12.12
C GLY A 213 17.32 10.10 11.53
N SER A 214 16.37 9.19 11.81
CA SER A 214 16.36 7.82 11.27
C SER A 214 15.48 7.65 10.03
N GLY A 215 14.76 8.67 9.63
CA GLY A 215 13.91 8.63 8.43
C GLY A 215 14.74 8.59 7.15
N GLY A 216 14.19 7.93 6.11
CA GLY A 216 14.71 7.99 4.75
C GLY A 216 14.34 9.31 4.05
N ALA A 217 14.84 9.47 2.83
CA ALA A 217 14.56 10.66 2.02
C ALA A 217 13.13 10.68 1.41
N GLY A 218 12.41 9.57 1.45
CA GLY A 218 11.09 9.44 0.86
C GLY A 218 11.09 9.07 -0.60
#